data_37908a28b32fff6954d8f19b30493acb
#
_entry.id   37908a28b32fff6954d8f19b30493acb
#
_cell.length_a   1.000
_cell.length_b   1.000
_cell.length_c   1.000
_cell.angle_alpha   90.00
_cell.angle_beta   90.00
_cell.angle_gamma   90.00
#
_symmetry.space_group_name_H-M   'P 1'
#
loop_
_entity.id
_entity.type
_entity.pdbx_description
1 polymer ?
#
loop_
_entity_poly.entity_id
_entity_poly.type
_entity_poly.pdbx_seq_one_letter_code
_entity_poly.pdbx_strand_id
1 'polypeptide(L)'
;MGITVAGTGATGIQSDRFNNPYGIIIDSSDSLYVADYYNNRIQKFTAGNNLGKTIAGQANGAAGLNATDLYRPSFFIFDSNQNLYVSDTSNHRVQFFLNGSFLGTTVAGTGK
;
A
#
# COMPACT_ATOMS: atom_id res chain seq x y z
N MET A 1 -14.26 23.25 1.51
CA MET A 1 -13.20 23.23 0.49
C MET A 1 -12.16 22.17 0.86
N GLY A 2 -11.78 21.34 -0.09
CA GLY A 2 -10.80 20.28 0.15
C GLY A 2 -9.37 20.77 0.00
N ILE A 3 -8.45 20.09 0.70
CA ILE A 3 -7.02 20.31 0.60
C ILE A 3 -6.37 18.98 0.22
N THR A 4 -5.49 18.98 -0.79
CA THR A 4 -4.72 17.79 -1.14
C THR A 4 -3.65 17.54 -0.09
N VAL A 5 -3.65 16.35 0.52
CA VAL A 5 -2.65 15.96 1.54
C VAL A 5 -1.61 15.00 0.98
N ALA A 6 -1.89 14.34 -0.13
CA ALA A 6 -0.94 13.46 -0.84
C ALA A 6 -1.36 13.36 -2.30
N GLY A 7 -0.38 13.09 -3.18
CA GLY A 7 -0.60 13.09 -4.62
C GLY A 7 -0.49 14.49 -5.22
N THR A 8 -0.27 14.55 -6.53
CA THR A 8 -0.10 15.82 -7.25
C THR A 8 -1.32 16.18 -8.09
N GLY A 9 -2.29 15.27 -8.21
CA GLY A 9 -3.36 15.37 -9.20
C GLY A 9 -2.98 14.81 -10.56
N ALA A 10 -1.72 14.43 -10.77
CA ALA A 10 -1.25 13.75 -11.97
C ALA A 10 -1.00 12.28 -11.67
N THR A 11 -1.38 11.40 -12.60
CA THR A 11 -1.11 9.96 -12.50
C THR A 11 0.38 9.69 -12.66
N GLY A 12 0.90 8.70 -11.93
CA GLY A 12 2.28 8.27 -12.11
C GLY A 12 2.76 7.32 -11.03
N ILE A 13 4.00 6.85 -11.18
CA ILE A 13 4.65 5.92 -10.27
C ILE A 13 5.62 6.62 -9.30
N GLN A 14 5.91 7.89 -9.51
CA GLN A 14 6.81 8.66 -8.65
C GLN A 14 6.29 8.66 -7.22
N SER A 15 7.17 8.91 -6.25
CA SER A 15 6.83 8.83 -4.83
C SER A 15 5.82 9.89 -4.37
N ASP A 16 5.56 10.92 -5.19
CA ASP A 16 4.55 11.94 -4.93
C ASP A 16 3.24 11.74 -5.73
N ARG A 17 3.08 10.61 -6.41
CA ARG A 17 1.93 10.34 -7.29
C ARG A 17 1.30 9.00 -7.00
N PHE A 18 0.06 8.84 -7.47
CA PHE A 18 -0.71 7.60 -7.41
C PHE A 18 -1.26 7.25 -8.77
N ASN A 19 -1.70 5.99 -8.88
CA ASN A 19 -2.55 5.56 -9.99
C ASN A 19 -3.75 4.82 -9.40
N ASN A 20 -4.89 5.50 -9.32
CA ASN A 20 -6.14 5.02 -8.73
C ASN A 20 -5.95 4.59 -7.26
N PRO A 21 -5.73 5.54 -6.34
CA PRO A 21 -5.68 5.20 -4.92
C PRO A 21 -7.05 4.70 -4.45
N TYR A 22 -7.05 3.64 -3.65
CA TYR A 22 -8.28 3.04 -3.11
C TYR A 22 -8.38 3.26 -1.61
N GLY A 23 -7.95 2.30 -0.80
CA GLY A 23 -8.05 2.38 0.65
C GLY A 23 -7.03 3.34 1.25
N ILE A 24 -7.42 4.00 2.33
CA ILE A 24 -6.53 4.86 3.09
C ILE A 24 -6.68 4.58 4.58
N ILE A 25 -5.60 4.77 5.32
CA ILE A 25 -5.58 4.74 6.78
C ILE A 25 -4.71 5.90 7.25
N ILE A 26 -5.11 6.54 8.34
CA ILE A 26 -4.27 7.51 9.04
C ILE A 26 -3.99 6.97 10.45
N ASP A 27 -2.75 7.05 10.91
CA ASP A 27 -2.39 6.56 12.24
C ASP A 27 -2.37 7.70 13.28
N SER A 28 -2.05 7.35 14.53
CA SER A 28 -2.04 8.31 15.62
C SER A 28 -0.94 9.37 15.51
N SER A 29 0.04 9.16 14.65
CA SER A 29 1.11 10.12 14.34
C SER A 29 0.81 10.98 13.11
N ASP A 30 -0.43 10.91 12.60
CA ASP A 30 -0.87 11.58 11.38
C ASP A 30 -0.13 11.12 10.13
N SER A 31 0.45 9.94 10.14
CA SER A 31 0.97 9.31 8.93
C SER A 31 -0.19 8.76 8.11
N LEU A 32 -0.15 8.99 6.81
CA LEU A 32 -1.16 8.55 5.86
C LEU A 32 -0.64 7.33 5.11
N TYR A 33 -1.50 6.31 5.01
CA TYR A 33 -1.20 5.10 4.25
C TYR A 33 -2.21 4.98 3.12
N VAL A 34 -1.76 4.64 1.94
CA VAL A 34 -2.59 4.61 0.72
C VAL A 34 -2.33 3.33 -0.06
N ALA A 35 -3.40 2.63 -0.42
CA ALA A 35 -3.33 1.54 -1.40
C ALA A 35 -3.29 2.16 -2.80
N ASP A 36 -2.13 2.14 -3.42
CA ASP A 36 -1.86 2.69 -4.74
C ASP A 36 -2.14 1.59 -5.79
N TYR A 37 -3.41 1.42 -6.11
CA TYR A 37 -4.01 0.25 -6.73
C TYR A 37 -3.32 -0.20 -8.01
N TYR A 38 -3.24 0.67 -9.01
CA TYR A 38 -2.61 0.31 -10.28
C TYR A 38 -1.09 0.38 -10.25
N ASN A 39 -0.49 0.91 -9.21
CA ASN A 39 0.95 0.86 -8.98
C ASN A 39 1.36 -0.30 -8.07
N ASN A 40 0.40 -1.14 -7.65
CA ASN A 40 0.65 -2.42 -7.00
C ASN A 40 1.49 -2.29 -5.72
N ARG A 41 1.20 -1.27 -4.90
CA ARG A 41 1.98 -0.98 -3.70
C ARG A 41 1.14 -0.29 -2.64
N ILE A 42 1.61 -0.37 -1.39
CA ILE A 42 1.10 0.43 -0.29
C ILE A 42 2.14 1.50 0.01
N GLN A 43 1.72 2.77 0.00
CA GLN A 43 2.58 3.93 0.23
C GLN A 43 2.27 4.56 1.58
N LYS A 44 3.32 4.98 2.29
CA LYS A 44 3.23 5.72 3.56
C LYS A 44 3.75 7.13 3.38
N PHE A 45 2.99 8.11 3.89
CA PHE A 45 3.38 9.51 3.91
C PHE A 45 3.42 9.97 5.36
N THR A 46 4.58 10.30 5.89
CA THR A 46 4.67 10.90 7.23
C THR A 46 4.10 12.31 7.21
N ALA A 47 3.61 12.77 8.37
CA ALA A 47 2.96 14.07 8.48
C ALA A 47 3.86 15.17 7.92
N GLY A 48 3.30 16.00 7.03
CA GLY A 48 4.01 17.12 6.41
C GLY A 48 4.97 16.76 5.28
N ASN A 49 5.10 15.48 4.92
CA ASN A 49 5.97 15.04 3.83
C ASN A 49 5.11 14.55 2.66
N ASN A 50 5.32 15.11 1.47
CA ASN A 50 4.56 14.75 0.27
C ASN A 50 5.25 13.67 -0.58
N LEU A 51 6.34 13.06 -0.10
CA LEU A 51 7.00 11.95 -0.75
C LEU A 51 6.67 10.66 -0.04
N GLY A 52 6.09 9.71 -0.77
CA GLY A 52 5.68 8.42 -0.22
C GLY A 52 6.84 7.45 -0.10
N LYS A 53 6.74 6.56 0.89
CA LYS A 53 7.63 5.43 1.07
C LYS A 53 6.82 4.16 0.84
N THR A 54 7.33 3.26 0.00
CA THR A 54 6.69 1.96 -0.21
C THR A 54 6.92 1.07 1.01
N ILE A 55 5.84 0.54 1.59
CA ILE A 55 5.91 -0.37 2.73
C ILE A 55 5.48 -1.80 2.38
N ALA A 56 4.82 -2.00 1.25
CA ALA A 56 4.48 -3.32 0.72
C ALA A 56 4.35 -3.22 -0.79
N GLY A 57 4.70 -4.28 -1.50
CA GLY A 57 4.79 -4.29 -2.95
C GLY A 57 6.11 -3.71 -3.44
N GLN A 58 6.26 -3.60 -4.76
CA GLN A 58 7.46 -3.09 -5.40
C GLN A 58 7.35 -1.58 -5.62
N ALA A 59 8.38 -0.84 -5.23
CA ALA A 59 8.38 0.62 -5.39
C ALA A 59 8.27 1.05 -6.86
N ASN A 60 8.74 0.22 -7.79
CA ASN A 60 8.65 0.48 -9.22
C ASN A 60 7.28 0.17 -9.84
N GLY A 61 6.32 -0.28 -9.03
CA GLY A 61 4.97 -0.57 -9.49
C GLY A 61 4.80 -1.91 -10.19
N ALA A 62 5.81 -2.77 -10.18
CA ALA A 62 5.71 -4.09 -10.79
C ALA A 62 4.71 -4.96 -10.03
N ALA A 63 3.77 -5.57 -10.75
CA ALA A 63 2.85 -6.55 -10.19
C ALA A 63 3.50 -7.92 -10.14
N GLY A 64 3.04 -8.78 -9.23
CA GLY A 64 3.51 -10.15 -9.18
C GLY A 64 2.80 -10.96 -8.11
N LEU A 65 3.20 -12.22 -8.00
CA LEU A 65 2.62 -13.22 -7.08
C LEU A 65 3.61 -13.65 -6.00
N ASN A 66 4.86 -13.20 -6.07
CA ASN A 66 5.89 -13.56 -5.09
C ASN A 66 5.60 -12.94 -3.73
N ALA A 67 6.34 -13.37 -2.70
CA ALA A 67 6.16 -12.89 -1.33
C ALA A 67 6.41 -11.39 -1.18
N THR A 68 7.18 -10.78 -2.09
CA THR A 68 7.48 -9.34 -2.08
C THR A 68 6.57 -8.54 -3.00
N ASP A 69 5.62 -9.20 -3.67
CA ASP A 69 4.79 -8.56 -4.70
C ASP A 69 3.36 -8.40 -4.22
N LEU A 70 2.68 -7.43 -4.83
CA LEU A 70 1.23 -7.26 -4.78
C LEU A 70 0.70 -7.09 -6.20
N TYR A 71 -0.59 -7.31 -6.38
CA TYR A 71 -1.26 -7.07 -7.65
C TYR A 71 -2.62 -6.44 -7.38
N ARG A 72 -2.71 -5.13 -7.60
CA ARG A 72 -3.91 -4.30 -7.36
C ARG A 72 -4.41 -4.44 -5.92
N PRO A 73 -3.60 -4.05 -4.93
CA PRO A 73 -4.06 -4.03 -3.54
C PRO A 73 -5.13 -2.96 -3.37
N SER A 74 -6.26 -3.31 -2.72
CA SER A 74 -7.38 -2.36 -2.59
C SER A 74 -7.53 -1.82 -1.18
N PHE A 75 -7.50 -2.68 -0.17
CA PHE A 75 -7.67 -2.33 1.22
C PHE A 75 -6.60 -2.99 2.08
N PHE A 76 -6.39 -2.43 3.25
CA PHE A 76 -5.41 -2.95 4.20
C PHE A 76 -5.78 -2.48 5.60
N ILE A 77 -5.27 -3.18 6.60
CA ILE A 77 -5.41 -2.80 8.01
C ILE A 77 -4.10 -3.10 8.73
N PHE A 78 -3.93 -2.47 9.89
CA PHE A 78 -2.84 -2.79 10.81
C PHE A 78 -3.43 -3.45 12.06
N ASP A 79 -2.71 -4.42 12.63
CA ASP A 79 -3.04 -4.94 13.95
C ASP A 79 -2.40 -4.06 15.04
N SER A 80 -2.59 -4.45 16.32
CA SER A 80 -2.08 -3.67 17.45
C SER A 80 -0.55 -3.64 17.53
N ASN A 81 0.13 -4.53 16.83
CA ASN A 81 1.60 -4.58 16.74
C ASN A 81 2.14 -3.92 15.48
N GLN A 82 1.27 -3.20 14.74
CA GLN A 82 1.62 -2.54 13.47
C GLN A 82 2.02 -3.51 12.37
N ASN A 83 1.57 -4.76 12.44
CA ASN A 83 1.68 -5.69 11.33
C ASN A 83 0.59 -5.39 10.31
N LEU A 84 0.90 -5.55 9.04
CA LEU A 84 0.06 -5.12 7.94
C LEU A 84 -0.64 -6.31 7.29
N TYR A 85 -1.96 -6.20 7.11
CA TYR A 85 -2.75 -7.14 6.33
C TYR A 85 -3.26 -6.43 5.09
N VAL A 86 -3.03 -7.01 3.91
CA VAL A 86 -3.37 -6.39 2.63
C VAL A 86 -4.30 -7.30 1.86
N SER A 87 -5.40 -6.73 1.38
CA SER A 87 -6.26 -7.37 0.38
C SER A 87 -5.57 -7.27 -0.98
N ASP A 88 -4.84 -8.31 -1.35
CA ASP A 88 -4.09 -8.42 -2.59
C ASP A 88 -5.03 -8.92 -3.69
N THR A 89 -5.86 -8.01 -4.18
CA THR A 89 -7.13 -8.30 -4.84
C THR A 89 -6.99 -9.14 -6.10
N SER A 90 -6.09 -8.76 -7.00
CA SER A 90 -5.94 -9.50 -8.27
C SER A 90 -5.15 -10.79 -8.10
N ASN A 91 -4.56 -11.03 -6.95
CA ASN A 91 -3.93 -12.30 -6.58
C ASN A 91 -4.85 -13.18 -5.72
N HIS A 92 -6.07 -12.71 -5.43
CA HIS A 92 -7.08 -13.50 -4.71
C HIS A 92 -6.59 -14.02 -3.36
N ARG A 93 -5.89 -13.15 -2.60
CA ARG A 93 -5.31 -13.52 -1.31
C ARG A 93 -5.26 -12.33 -0.35
N VAL A 94 -5.14 -12.64 0.94
CA VAL A 94 -4.78 -11.66 1.96
C VAL A 94 -3.34 -11.94 2.37
N GLN A 95 -2.49 -10.94 2.25
CA GLN A 95 -1.07 -11.02 2.60
C GLN A 95 -0.82 -10.34 3.93
N PHE A 96 -0.01 -10.98 4.76
CA PHE A 96 0.42 -10.49 6.07
C PHE A 96 1.90 -10.11 6.01
N PHE A 97 2.22 -8.89 6.47
CA PHE A 97 3.60 -8.39 6.52
C PHE A 97 3.90 -8.00 7.96
N LEU A 98 4.91 -8.60 8.55
CA LEU A 98 5.43 -8.12 9.83
C LEU A 98 5.89 -6.68 9.71
N ASN A 99 5.73 -5.91 10.78
CA ASN A 99 6.16 -4.52 10.82
C ASN A 99 7.60 -4.38 10.33
N GLY A 100 7.79 -3.56 9.29
CA GLY A 100 9.11 -3.32 8.69
C GLY A 100 9.59 -4.38 7.69
N SER A 101 8.82 -5.44 7.46
CA SER A 101 9.19 -6.50 6.50
C SER A 101 8.52 -6.28 5.15
N PHE A 102 9.25 -6.59 4.08
CA PHE A 102 8.71 -6.63 2.72
C PHE A 102 8.33 -8.06 2.27
N LEU A 103 8.46 -9.05 3.16
CA LEU A 103 8.10 -10.43 2.86
C LEU A 103 6.70 -10.72 3.36
N GLY A 104 5.78 -10.95 2.43
CA GLY A 104 4.41 -11.29 2.75
C GLY A 104 4.21 -12.78 2.96
N THR A 105 3.25 -13.12 3.82
CA THR A 105 2.78 -14.48 4.03
C THR A 105 1.29 -14.51 3.70
N THR A 106 0.86 -15.49 2.91
CA THR A 106 -0.58 -15.64 2.62
C THR A 106 -1.28 -16.21 3.83
N VAL A 107 -2.24 -15.45 4.38
CA VAL A 107 -3.01 -15.86 5.56
C VAL A 107 -4.45 -16.24 5.21
N ALA A 108 -4.92 -15.87 4.03
CA ALA A 108 -6.23 -16.27 3.52
C ALA A 108 -6.19 -16.26 1.99
N GLY A 109 -6.95 -17.15 1.36
CA GLY A 109 -6.93 -17.36 -0.09
C GLY A 109 -5.75 -18.24 -0.51
N THR A 110 -5.74 -18.63 -1.78
CA THR A 110 -4.71 -19.52 -2.32
C THR A 110 -3.68 -18.82 -3.18
N GLY A 111 -3.93 -17.56 -3.55
CA GLY A 111 -3.12 -16.85 -4.52
C GLY A 111 -3.41 -17.25 -5.97
N LYS A 112 -4.55 -17.89 -6.19
CA LYS A 112 -4.93 -18.39 -7.55
C LYS A 112 -6.30 -17.91 -7.95
#